data_638c36b79b7eb509a4c920ab81606907
#
_entry.id   638c36b79b7eb509a4c920ab81606907
#
_cell.length_a   1.000
_cell.length_b   1.000
_cell.length_c   1.000
_cell.angle_alpha   90.00
_cell.angle_beta   90.00
_cell.angle_gamma   90.00
#
_symmetry.space_group_name_H-M   'P 1'
#
loop_
_entity.id
_entity.type
_entity.pdbx_description
1 polymer ?
#
loop_
_entity_poly.entity_id
_entity_poly.type
_entity_poly.pdbx_seq_one_letter_code
_entity_poly.pdbx_strand_id
1 'polypeptide(L)'
;SKVKRAEKRYDIELERLRRETDERHGYMKARLSTVYSSIYGYLWKSMFRMSAQRVGILQPHPLSHKQYFSCSFEIVEPDSGIQSCKREFQFKRMAEWSNFVSRLGAEDWMIYTDIENIKDKKVYAEAHRRGVRSIFFRRLTDVDGDWIGTLYAEFFDPVTDPAIFANIKGEMERKAMLIQ
;
A
#
# COMPACT_ATOMS: atom_id res chain seq x y z
N SER A 1 18.40 54.59 10.69
CA SER A 1 19.74 54.06 10.89
C SER A 1 19.99 52.85 10.00
N LYS A 2 21.25 52.51 9.76
CA LYS A 2 21.64 51.31 8.97
C LYS A 2 21.06 50.03 9.55
N VAL A 3 20.99 49.89 10.89
CA VAL A 3 20.43 48.76 11.60
C VAL A 3 18.95 48.54 11.25
N LYS A 4 18.14 49.59 11.34
CA LYS A 4 16.70 49.51 11.01
C LYS A 4 16.44 49.12 9.56
N ARG A 5 17.31 49.50 8.63
CA ARG A 5 17.19 49.07 7.22
C ARG A 5 17.54 47.59 7.03
N ALA A 6 18.52 47.10 7.79
CA ALA A 6 18.91 45.67 7.76
C ALA A 6 17.80 44.80 8.35
N GLU A 7 17.22 45.19 9.47
CA GLU A 7 16.09 44.50 10.09
C GLU A 7 14.90 44.39 9.13
N LYS A 8 14.53 45.50 8.50
CA LYS A 8 13.42 45.54 7.55
C LYS A 8 13.67 44.61 6.32
N ARG A 9 14.89 44.55 5.82
CA ARG A 9 15.25 43.64 4.73
C ARG A 9 15.14 42.19 5.16
N TYR A 10 15.59 41.85 6.36
CA TYR A 10 15.49 40.53 6.92
C TYR A 10 14.03 40.09 7.05
N ASP A 11 13.17 40.92 7.58
CA ASP A 11 11.73 40.64 7.73
C ASP A 11 11.04 40.37 6.39
N ILE A 12 11.36 41.17 5.35
CA ILE A 12 10.83 40.97 4.01
C ILE A 12 11.26 39.63 3.42
N GLU A 13 12.53 39.29 3.60
CA GLU A 13 13.08 38.01 3.09
C GLU A 13 12.47 36.80 3.79
N LEU A 14 12.30 36.90 5.12
CA LEU A 14 11.67 35.84 5.90
C LEU A 14 10.21 35.60 5.47
N GLU A 15 9.45 36.70 5.23
CA GLU A 15 8.06 36.61 4.75
C GLU A 15 7.98 35.95 3.36
N ARG A 16 8.91 36.31 2.47
CA ARG A 16 8.99 35.69 1.13
C ARG A 16 9.24 34.19 1.22
N LEU A 17 10.17 33.75 2.05
CA LEU A 17 10.50 32.34 2.27
C LEU A 17 9.33 31.55 2.84
N ARG A 18 8.61 32.13 3.79
CA ARG A 18 7.38 31.51 4.34
C ARG A 18 6.33 31.31 3.26
N ARG A 19 6.09 32.31 2.42
CA ARG A 19 5.12 32.26 1.33
C ARG A 19 5.47 31.18 0.31
N GLU A 20 6.72 31.11 -0.13
CA GLU A 20 7.19 30.07 -1.05
C GLU A 20 7.05 28.66 -0.46
N THR A 21 7.33 28.48 0.82
CA THR A 21 7.18 27.21 1.53
C THR A 21 5.72 26.78 1.58
N ASP A 22 4.80 27.69 1.91
CA ASP A 22 3.37 27.43 1.98
C ASP A 22 2.80 27.04 0.60
N GLU A 23 3.21 27.73 -0.46
CA GLU A 23 2.81 27.44 -1.84
C GLU A 23 3.27 26.05 -2.28
N ARG A 24 4.52 25.67 -2.00
CA ARG A 24 5.05 24.33 -2.28
C ARG A 24 4.29 23.25 -1.52
N HIS A 25 4.02 23.49 -0.25
CA HIS A 25 3.28 22.55 0.59
C HIS A 25 1.86 22.31 0.06
N GLY A 26 1.15 23.39 -0.31
CA GLY A 26 -0.17 23.32 -0.92
C GLY A 26 -0.17 22.56 -2.26
N TYR A 27 0.80 22.83 -3.13
CA TYR A 27 0.95 22.12 -4.40
C TYR A 27 1.21 20.62 -4.21
N MET A 28 2.13 20.26 -3.32
CA MET A 28 2.42 18.85 -3.03
C MET A 28 1.23 18.12 -2.42
N LYS A 29 0.51 18.76 -1.52
CA LYS A 29 -0.71 18.21 -0.91
C LYS A 29 -1.78 17.93 -1.97
N ALA A 30 -2.02 18.86 -2.89
CA ALA A 30 -2.97 18.67 -3.98
C ALA A 30 -2.57 17.53 -4.91
N ARG A 31 -1.29 17.43 -5.25
CA ARG A 31 -0.76 16.34 -6.09
C ARG A 31 -0.89 14.97 -5.43
N LEU A 32 -0.57 14.85 -4.14
CA LEU A 32 -0.75 13.62 -3.36
C LEU A 32 -2.22 13.20 -3.31
N SER A 33 -3.12 14.15 -3.10
CA SER A 33 -4.56 13.88 -3.12
C SER A 33 -5.03 13.28 -4.44
N THR A 34 -4.55 13.81 -5.58
CA THR A 34 -4.86 13.28 -6.91
C THR A 34 -4.34 11.86 -7.09
N VAL A 35 -3.11 11.58 -6.68
CA VAL A 35 -2.50 10.24 -6.75
C VAL A 35 -3.28 9.26 -5.89
N TYR A 36 -3.63 9.63 -4.66
CA TYR A 36 -4.39 8.77 -3.76
C TYR A 36 -5.78 8.44 -4.31
N SER A 37 -6.48 9.42 -4.89
CA SER A 37 -7.78 9.20 -5.53
C SER A 37 -7.67 8.21 -6.69
N SER A 38 -6.62 8.30 -7.51
CA SER A 38 -6.38 7.38 -8.61
C SER A 38 -6.12 5.95 -8.12
N ILE A 39 -5.31 5.79 -7.08
CA ILE A 39 -5.02 4.48 -6.48
C ILE A 39 -6.30 3.85 -5.92
N TYR A 40 -7.09 4.59 -5.16
CA TYR A 40 -8.37 4.08 -4.65
C TYR A 40 -9.32 3.69 -5.76
N GLY A 41 -9.36 4.45 -6.86
CA GLY A 41 -10.13 4.10 -8.05
C GLY A 41 -9.71 2.76 -8.68
N TYR A 42 -8.42 2.51 -8.76
CA TYR A 42 -7.89 1.22 -9.23
C TYR A 42 -8.26 0.07 -8.30
N LEU A 43 -8.14 0.26 -6.99
CA LEU A 43 -8.50 -0.76 -6.00
C LEU A 43 -10.00 -1.10 -6.05
N TRP A 44 -10.87 -0.11 -6.16
CA TRP A 44 -12.32 -0.32 -6.30
C TRP A 44 -12.66 -1.15 -7.53
N LYS A 45 -12.12 -0.79 -8.70
CA LYS A 45 -12.34 -1.55 -9.94
C LYS A 45 -11.84 -2.99 -9.82
N SER A 46 -10.66 -3.18 -9.23
CA SER A 46 -10.10 -4.51 -9.00
C SER A 46 -10.97 -5.35 -8.10
N MET A 47 -11.44 -4.79 -6.99
CA MET A 47 -12.28 -5.51 -6.04
C MET A 47 -13.55 -6.05 -6.70
N PHE A 48 -14.23 -5.23 -7.50
CA PHE A 48 -15.43 -5.69 -8.22
C PHE A 48 -15.11 -6.74 -9.28
N ARG A 49 -14.05 -6.54 -10.06
CA ARG A 49 -13.67 -7.48 -11.14
C ARG A 49 -13.21 -8.83 -10.61
N MET A 50 -12.59 -8.88 -9.44
CA MET A 50 -12.13 -10.12 -8.81
C MET A 50 -13.14 -10.72 -7.85
N SER A 51 -14.19 -10.01 -7.48
CA SER A 51 -15.08 -10.36 -6.36
C SER A 51 -14.31 -10.57 -5.05
N ALA A 52 -13.30 -9.74 -4.82
CA ALA A 52 -12.51 -9.77 -3.61
C ALA A 52 -13.27 -9.09 -2.44
N GLN A 53 -13.01 -9.55 -1.23
CA GLN A 53 -13.59 -8.97 -0.02
C GLN A 53 -12.73 -7.83 0.54
N ARG A 54 -11.42 -7.87 0.26
CA ARG A 54 -10.48 -6.83 0.70
C ARG A 54 -9.35 -6.69 -0.31
N VAL A 55 -9.03 -5.46 -0.69
CA VAL A 55 -7.91 -5.14 -1.60
C VAL A 55 -7.15 -3.97 -1.02
N GLY A 56 -5.82 -4.05 -1.05
CA GLY A 56 -5.00 -2.98 -0.50
C GLY A 56 -3.57 -3.01 -0.98
N ILE A 57 -2.78 -2.10 -0.41
CA ILE A 57 -1.35 -1.98 -0.69
C ILE A 57 -0.58 -1.88 0.61
N LEU A 58 0.39 -2.78 0.78
CA LEU A 58 1.41 -2.70 1.81
C LEU A 58 2.62 -1.95 1.25
N GLN A 59 3.23 -1.09 2.05
CA GLN A 59 4.43 -0.36 1.65
C GLN A 59 5.55 -0.50 2.68
N PRO A 60 6.78 -0.81 2.22
CA PRO A 60 7.97 -0.70 3.06
C PRO A 60 8.32 0.77 3.28
N HIS A 61 8.83 1.11 4.45
CA HIS A 61 9.28 2.46 4.75
C HIS A 61 10.30 2.51 5.89
N PRO A 62 11.18 3.51 5.92
CA PRO A 62 11.44 4.44 4.81
C PRO A 62 12.05 3.72 3.60
N LEU A 63 11.86 4.23 2.39
CA LEU A 63 12.33 3.55 1.16
C LEU A 63 13.85 3.41 1.09
N SER A 64 14.58 4.39 1.61
CA SER A 64 16.06 4.39 1.65
C SER A 64 16.64 3.40 2.66
N HIS A 65 15.88 3.06 3.71
CA HIS A 65 16.32 2.19 4.79
C HIS A 65 15.11 1.47 5.38
N LYS A 66 14.66 0.44 4.67
CA LYS A 66 13.43 -0.29 4.97
C LYS A 66 13.50 -1.00 6.32
N GLN A 67 12.72 -0.54 7.28
CA GLN A 67 12.63 -1.10 8.64
C GLN A 67 11.22 -1.53 8.99
N TYR A 68 10.22 -0.87 8.40
CA TYR A 68 8.81 -1.06 8.70
C TYR A 68 8.03 -1.35 7.43
N PHE A 69 6.86 -1.95 7.60
CA PHE A 69 5.84 -1.95 6.57
C PHE A 69 4.50 -1.53 7.17
N SER A 70 3.70 -0.88 6.34
CA SER A 70 2.37 -0.42 6.73
C SER A 70 1.37 -0.65 5.60
N CYS A 71 0.11 -0.84 5.96
CA CYS A 71 -0.98 -0.78 5.00
C CYS A 71 -1.27 0.69 4.66
N SER A 72 -0.91 1.11 3.46
CA SER A 72 -1.10 2.50 3.00
C SER A 72 -2.48 2.72 2.41
N PHE A 73 -3.04 1.70 1.77
CA PHE A 73 -4.33 1.74 1.10
C PHE A 73 -5.06 0.43 1.35
N GLU A 74 -6.34 0.51 1.67
CA GLU A 74 -7.19 -0.67 1.78
C GLU A 74 -8.64 -0.28 1.55
N ILE A 75 -9.33 -1.09 0.79
CA ILE A 75 -10.78 -1.06 0.64
C ILE A 75 -11.36 -2.42 1.02
N VAL A 76 -12.59 -2.41 1.50
CA VAL A 76 -13.35 -3.61 1.85
C VAL A 76 -14.66 -3.63 1.07
N GLU A 77 -15.22 -4.82 0.90
CA GLU A 77 -16.50 -5.00 0.22
C GLU A 77 -17.60 -4.20 0.91
N PRO A 78 -18.34 -3.34 0.16
CA PRO A 78 -19.40 -2.51 0.75
C PRO A 78 -20.51 -3.35 1.37
N ASP A 79 -21.09 -2.86 2.46
CA ASP A 79 -22.26 -3.44 3.12
C ASP A 79 -22.09 -4.90 3.58
N SER A 80 -20.86 -5.37 3.67
CA SER A 80 -20.53 -6.76 4.04
C SER A 80 -20.33 -6.95 5.54
N GLY A 81 -20.16 -5.88 6.31
CA GLY A 81 -19.73 -5.94 7.70
C GLY A 81 -18.25 -6.27 7.91
N ILE A 82 -17.48 -6.40 6.83
CA ILE A 82 -16.04 -6.68 6.89
C ILE A 82 -15.30 -5.44 7.38
N GLN A 83 -14.43 -5.62 8.37
CA GLN A 83 -13.64 -4.54 8.95
C GLN A 83 -12.37 -4.28 8.14
N SER A 84 -12.03 -2.99 7.98
CA SER A 84 -10.71 -2.61 7.49
C SER A 84 -9.63 -2.97 8.53
N CYS A 85 -8.51 -3.49 8.06
CA CYS A 85 -7.35 -3.81 8.88
C CYS A 85 -6.24 -2.74 8.78
N LYS A 86 -6.49 -1.66 8.05
CA LYS A 86 -5.50 -0.62 7.81
C LYS A 86 -4.91 -0.04 9.09
N ARG A 87 -5.74 0.23 10.11
CA ARG A 87 -5.28 0.78 11.39
C ARG A 87 -4.36 -0.17 12.16
N GLU A 88 -4.60 -1.47 12.07
CA GLU A 88 -3.83 -2.49 12.76
C GLU A 88 -2.45 -2.71 12.11
N PHE A 89 -2.36 -2.52 10.79
CA PHE A 89 -1.15 -2.75 10.03
C PHE A 89 -0.40 -1.44 9.75
N GLN A 90 0.06 -0.79 10.83
CA GLN A 90 0.87 0.41 10.75
C GLN A 90 2.19 0.19 11.51
N PHE A 91 3.29 0.62 10.93
CA PHE A 91 4.64 0.54 11.51
C PHE A 91 4.99 -0.86 12.05
N LYS A 92 4.66 -1.88 11.29
CA LYS A 92 5.05 -3.25 11.63
C LYS A 92 6.55 -3.42 11.39
N ARG A 93 7.28 -3.89 12.40
CA ARG A 93 8.73 -4.09 12.28
C ARG A 93 9.04 -5.27 11.38
N MET A 94 9.83 -5.05 10.34
CA MET A 94 10.22 -6.10 9.41
C MET A 94 10.97 -7.24 10.10
N ALA A 95 11.76 -6.93 11.14
CA ALA A 95 12.47 -7.95 11.91
C ALA A 95 11.54 -8.97 12.58
N GLU A 96 10.34 -8.57 12.95
CA GLU A 96 9.33 -9.45 13.55
C GLU A 96 8.57 -10.30 12.52
N TRP A 97 8.68 -9.95 11.23
CA TRP A 97 8.00 -10.60 10.11
C TRP A 97 9.00 -11.05 9.03
N SER A 98 10.20 -11.43 9.43
CA SER A 98 11.34 -11.58 8.51
C SER A 98 11.10 -12.51 7.32
N ASN A 99 10.50 -13.68 7.53
CA ASN A 99 10.20 -14.62 6.44
C ASN A 99 9.19 -14.04 5.44
N PHE A 100 8.14 -13.44 5.94
CA PHE A 100 7.09 -12.82 5.13
C PHE A 100 7.64 -11.66 4.30
N VAL A 101 8.34 -10.72 4.94
CA VAL A 101 8.91 -9.53 4.30
C VAL A 101 10.00 -9.90 3.29
N SER A 102 10.84 -10.89 3.59
CA SER A 102 11.86 -11.38 2.68
C SER A 102 11.25 -11.88 1.36
N ARG A 103 10.14 -12.60 1.43
CA ARG A 103 9.42 -13.07 0.25
C ARG A 103 8.70 -11.94 -0.49
N LEU A 104 8.05 -11.03 0.23
CA LEU A 104 7.39 -9.86 -0.38
C LEU A 104 8.37 -9.00 -1.19
N GLY A 105 9.59 -8.84 -0.68
CA GLY A 105 10.61 -8.02 -1.33
C GLY A 105 11.33 -8.71 -2.50
N ALA A 106 11.28 -10.04 -2.59
CA ALA A 106 12.04 -10.83 -3.54
C ALA A 106 11.22 -11.48 -4.65
N GLU A 107 9.98 -11.86 -4.36
CA GLU A 107 9.12 -12.60 -5.28
C GLU A 107 8.07 -11.69 -5.91
N ASP A 108 7.84 -11.82 -7.23
CA ASP A 108 6.79 -11.05 -7.91
C ASP A 108 5.40 -11.42 -7.41
N TRP A 109 5.20 -12.70 -7.10
CA TRP A 109 3.96 -13.23 -6.61
C TRP A 109 4.16 -14.09 -5.36
N MET A 110 3.26 -13.93 -4.40
CA MET A 110 3.09 -14.85 -3.29
C MET A 110 1.60 -15.15 -3.17
N ILE A 111 1.20 -16.37 -3.46
CA ILE A 111 -0.21 -16.76 -3.59
C ILE A 111 -0.53 -17.91 -2.67
N TYR A 112 -1.57 -17.74 -1.88
CA TYR A 112 -2.16 -18.80 -1.05
C TYR A 112 -3.60 -18.98 -1.48
N THR A 113 -3.86 -19.99 -2.29
CA THR A 113 -5.20 -20.35 -2.76
C THR A 113 -6.07 -20.92 -1.63
N ASP A 114 -5.44 -21.43 -0.59
CA ASP A 114 -6.03 -21.80 0.68
C ASP A 114 -5.04 -21.48 1.79
N ILE A 115 -5.47 -20.75 2.84
CA ILE A 115 -4.60 -20.36 3.95
C ILE A 115 -4.04 -21.55 4.72
N GLU A 116 -4.68 -22.72 4.64
CA GLU A 116 -4.16 -23.94 5.27
C GLU A 116 -2.80 -24.35 4.68
N ASN A 117 -2.42 -23.85 3.53
CA ASN A 117 -1.11 -24.05 2.92
C ASN A 117 -0.03 -23.07 3.42
N ILE A 118 -0.37 -22.10 4.26
CA ILE A 118 0.58 -21.14 4.81
C ILE A 118 1.43 -21.81 5.88
N LYS A 119 2.74 -21.86 5.66
CA LYS A 119 3.71 -22.44 6.61
C LYS A 119 4.16 -21.43 7.67
N ASP A 120 4.19 -20.14 7.35
CA ASP A 120 4.52 -19.07 8.29
C ASP A 120 3.37 -18.92 9.30
N LYS A 121 3.63 -19.31 10.55
CA LYS A 121 2.62 -19.33 11.63
C LYS A 121 2.04 -17.94 11.91
N LYS A 122 2.85 -16.89 11.78
CA LYS A 122 2.42 -15.52 12.05
C LYS A 122 1.46 -15.02 10.97
N VAL A 123 1.77 -15.28 9.71
CA VAL A 123 0.91 -14.95 8.56
C VAL A 123 -0.38 -15.76 8.61
N TYR A 124 -0.29 -17.07 8.91
CA TYR A 124 -1.45 -17.92 9.08
C TYR A 124 -2.40 -17.42 10.17
N ALA A 125 -1.86 -17.11 11.35
CA ALA A 125 -2.65 -16.63 12.48
C ALA A 125 -3.39 -15.34 12.15
N GLU A 126 -2.76 -14.41 11.46
CA GLU A 126 -3.39 -13.16 11.02
C GLU A 126 -4.51 -13.41 10.01
N ALA A 127 -4.27 -14.24 9.00
CA ALA A 127 -5.28 -14.58 8.00
C ALA A 127 -6.48 -15.29 8.64
N HIS A 128 -6.23 -16.27 9.50
CA HIS A 128 -7.25 -17.03 10.20
C HIS A 128 -8.10 -16.13 11.11
N ARG A 129 -7.46 -15.25 11.89
CA ARG A 129 -8.14 -14.30 12.77
C ARG A 129 -9.11 -13.40 12.00
N ARG A 130 -8.78 -13.00 10.79
CA ARG A 130 -9.58 -12.12 9.95
C ARG A 130 -10.60 -12.83 9.07
N GLY A 131 -10.70 -14.15 9.18
CA GLY A 131 -11.62 -14.96 8.38
C GLY A 131 -11.23 -15.12 6.91
N VAL A 132 -9.99 -14.80 6.56
CA VAL A 132 -9.48 -14.90 5.19
C VAL A 132 -9.19 -16.36 4.85
N ARG A 133 -9.56 -16.78 3.63
CA ARG A 133 -9.34 -18.15 3.16
C ARG A 133 -8.36 -18.24 1.98
N SER A 134 -8.19 -17.16 1.22
CA SER A 134 -7.16 -17.08 0.18
C SER A 134 -6.61 -15.67 0.07
N ILE A 135 -5.32 -15.53 -0.27
CA ILE A 135 -4.63 -14.26 -0.39
C ILE A 135 -3.69 -14.28 -1.60
N PHE A 136 -3.73 -13.20 -2.37
CA PHE A 136 -2.81 -12.96 -3.49
C PHE A 136 -1.99 -11.72 -3.19
N PHE A 137 -0.67 -11.83 -3.24
CA PHE A 137 0.27 -10.71 -3.12
C PHE A 137 1.02 -10.54 -4.43
N ARG A 138 1.03 -9.32 -4.96
CA ARG A 138 1.81 -8.95 -6.14
C ARG A 138 2.76 -7.82 -5.79
N ARG A 139 4.06 -8.06 -5.97
CA ARG A 139 5.11 -7.06 -5.71
C ARG A 139 5.00 -5.90 -6.67
N LEU A 140 5.16 -4.67 -6.15
CA LEU A 140 5.29 -3.44 -6.91
C LEU A 140 6.74 -2.96 -6.84
N THR A 141 7.30 -2.61 -7.99
CA THR A 141 8.69 -2.16 -8.09
C THR A 141 8.78 -0.80 -8.77
N ASP A 142 9.86 -0.07 -8.50
CA ASP A 142 10.19 1.13 -9.23
C ASP A 142 10.93 0.79 -10.56
N VAL A 143 11.40 1.82 -11.27
CA VAL A 143 12.10 1.65 -12.54
C VAL A 143 13.42 0.89 -12.41
N ASP A 144 14.03 0.88 -11.23
CA ASP A 144 15.28 0.17 -10.93
C ASP A 144 15.03 -1.26 -10.43
N GLY A 145 13.77 -1.68 -10.31
CA GLY A 145 13.39 -2.99 -9.82
C GLY A 145 13.34 -3.10 -8.30
N ASP A 146 13.48 -2.00 -7.57
CA ASP A 146 13.40 -1.99 -6.12
C ASP A 146 11.95 -2.12 -5.64
N TRP A 147 11.75 -2.90 -4.60
CA TRP A 147 10.45 -3.11 -3.99
C TRP A 147 9.95 -1.81 -3.32
N ILE A 148 8.81 -1.30 -3.78
CA ILE A 148 8.18 -0.08 -3.28
C ILE A 148 6.81 -0.32 -2.67
N GLY A 149 6.25 -1.49 -2.84
CA GLY A 149 4.94 -1.85 -2.30
C GLY A 149 4.50 -3.24 -2.73
N THR A 150 3.38 -3.68 -2.17
CA THR A 150 2.75 -4.95 -2.50
C THR A 150 1.25 -4.77 -2.58
N LEU A 151 0.70 -5.03 -3.77
CA LEU A 151 -0.74 -5.12 -3.96
C LEU A 151 -1.22 -6.46 -3.40
N TYR A 152 -2.29 -6.47 -2.59
CA TYR A 152 -2.88 -7.69 -2.09
C TYR A 152 -4.38 -7.73 -2.31
N ALA A 153 -4.89 -8.94 -2.45
CA ALA A 153 -6.32 -9.23 -2.51
C ALA A 153 -6.63 -10.40 -1.60
N GLU A 154 -7.68 -10.26 -0.80
CA GLU A 154 -8.12 -11.26 0.16
C GLU A 154 -9.52 -11.73 -0.17
N PHE A 155 -9.73 -13.04 -0.04
CA PHE A 155 -10.99 -13.73 -0.33
C PHE A 155 -11.41 -14.56 0.87
N PHE A 156 -12.71 -14.63 1.13
CA PHE A 156 -13.27 -15.41 2.23
C PHE A 156 -13.60 -16.84 1.86
N ASP A 157 -13.31 -17.22 0.62
CA ASP A 157 -13.37 -18.60 0.15
C ASP A 157 -12.02 -19.02 -0.45
N PRO A 158 -11.65 -20.31 -0.40
CA PRO A 158 -10.50 -20.79 -1.13
C PRO A 158 -10.70 -20.61 -2.63
N VAL A 159 -9.61 -20.38 -3.36
CA VAL A 159 -9.63 -20.29 -4.83
C VAL A 159 -9.21 -21.63 -5.41
N THR A 160 -10.16 -22.39 -5.89
CA THR A 160 -9.95 -23.75 -6.44
C THR A 160 -10.19 -23.83 -7.95
N ASP A 161 -10.97 -22.90 -8.52
CA ASP A 161 -11.25 -22.85 -9.94
C ASP A 161 -10.12 -22.19 -10.71
N PRO A 162 -9.50 -22.88 -11.70
CA PRO A 162 -8.41 -22.31 -12.50
C PRO A 162 -8.82 -21.04 -13.26
N ALA A 163 -10.08 -20.91 -13.69
CA ALA A 163 -10.56 -19.73 -14.38
C ALA A 163 -10.65 -18.51 -13.43
N ILE A 164 -11.09 -18.72 -12.21
CA ILE A 164 -11.12 -17.68 -11.16
C ILE A 164 -9.69 -17.27 -10.80
N PHE A 165 -8.80 -18.22 -10.62
CA PHE A 165 -7.38 -17.95 -10.36
C PHE A 165 -6.75 -17.09 -11.46
N ALA A 166 -6.96 -17.44 -12.72
CA ALA A 166 -6.44 -16.69 -13.87
C ALA A 166 -7.02 -15.27 -13.95
N ASN A 167 -8.30 -15.11 -13.65
CA ASN A 167 -8.95 -13.79 -13.62
C ASN A 167 -8.34 -12.89 -12.53
N ILE A 168 -8.13 -13.41 -11.34
CA ILE A 168 -7.52 -12.67 -10.23
C ILE A 168 -6.10 -12.25 -10.59
N LYS A 169 -5.28 -13.19 -11.05
CA LYS A 169 -3.90 -12.90 -11.48
C LYS A 169 -3.84 -11.86 -12.58
N GLY A 170 -4.64 -11.99 -13.61
CA GLY A 170 -4.67 -11.05 -14.72
C GLY A 170 -5.11 -9.65 -14.31
N GLU A 171 -6.11 -9.54 -13.44
CA GLU A 171 -6.57 -8.24 -12.93
C GLU A 171 -5.51 -7.57 -12.06
N MET A 172 -4.89 -8.30 -11.15
CA MET A 172 -3.83 -7.76 -10.28
C MET A 172 -2.60 -7.35 -11.09
N GLU A 173 -2.22 -8.11 -12.11
CA GLU A 173 -1.10 -7.75 -12.99
C GLU A 173 -1.37 -6.44 -13.73
N ARG A 174 -2.57 -6.27 -14.30
CA ARG A 174 -2.96 -5.01 -14.96
C ARG A 174 -2.90 -3.82 -14.01
N LYS A 175 -3.40 -3.97 -12.79
CA LYS A 175 -3.36 -2.88 -11.79
C LYS A 175 -1.96 -2.61 -11.27
N ALA A 176 -1.14 -3.64 -11.08
CA ALA A 176 0.26 -3.46 -10.71
C ALA A 176 1.01 -2.59 -11.73
N MET A 177 0.79 -2.83 -13.02
CA MET A 177 1.40 -2.04 -14.10
C MET A 177 0.95 -0.58 -14.11
N LEU A 178 -0.30 -0.31 -13.71
CA LEU A 178 -0.83 1.06 -13.63
C LEU A 178 -0.36 1.82 -12.38
N ILE A 179 -0.16 1.12 -11.26
CA ILE A 179 0.23 1.70 -9.97
C ILE A 179 1.73 1.98 -9.90
N GLN A 180 2.53 1.13 -10.52
CA GLN A 180 4.01 1.25 -10.54
C GLN A 180 4.57 2.53 -11.13
#